data_c2756ece1da95758890adb0691e6037f
#
_entry.id   c2756ece1da95758890adb0691e6037f
#
_cell.length_a   1.000
_cell.length_b   1.000
_cell.length_c   1.000
_cell.angle_alpha   90.00
_cell.angle_beta   90.00
_cell.angle_gamma   90.00
#
_symmetry.space_group_name_H-M   'P 1'
#
loop_
_entity.id
_entity.type
_entity.pdbx_description
1 polymer ?
#
loop_
_entity_poly.entity_id
_entity_poly.type
_entity_poly.pdbx_seq_one_letter_code
_entity_poly.pdbx_strand_id
1 'polypeptide(L)'
;KARIIKDSRANKSKESVINRIMGEYGFKELPGVVNDFYAVVDSTIYEGKWEPAKAASLTKPMFTIGEKTITQQDFAKFLGTKQGRRIKMKITDFVNSRYDDFIDESCLQYEDSKLEQKYPEFKALMKEYRDGIMLFELTDKKVWSKAIQDTTGLTAFHENNKSKYMWDERLDASIFTCNNQATAKSARKLVKNYINGKMTEMDIYKKINIDTVPTLKIEHKKYSRKDNPVIDQIKWEKGVTEDISKDDKVIFVVVHNLVAPEPKLLKEAKGLITADYQNYLEEEWIKQLRSKYPYVVNQGVFDSLLK
;
A
#
# COMPACT_ATOMS: atom_id res chain seq x y z
N LYS A 1 23.47 5.52 16.40
CA LYS A 1 22.37 5.46 17.37
C LYS A 1 22.54 4.30 18.37
N ALA A 2 22.71 3.05 17.97
CA ALA A 2 22.80 1.90 18.88
C ALA A 2 23.96 1.95 19.92
N ARG A 3 25.06 2.61 19.60
CA ARG A 3 26.21 2.81 20.52
C ARG A 3 25.93 3.86 21.59
N ILE A 4 25.15 4.89 21.27
CA ILE A 4 24.79 5.99 22.20
C ILE A 4 23.76 5.50 23.22
N ILE A 5 22.82 4.65 22.82
CA ILE A 5 21.76 4.11 23.70
C ILE A 5 22.33 3.19 24.81
N LYS A 6 23.49 2.56 24.56
CA LYS A 6 24.18 1.69 25.53
C LYS A 6 25.20 2.42 26.42
N ASP A 7 25.39 3.72 26.22
CA ASP A 7 26.36 4.51 27.00
C ASP A 7 25.71 5.01 28.29
N SER A 8 26.46 4.95 29.38
CA SER A 8 26.03 5.47 30.71
C SER A 8 25.60 6.96 30.66
N ARG A 9 26.12 7.72 29.68
CA ARG A 9 25.71 9.12 29.43
C ARG A 9 24.26 9.25 28.95
N ALA A 10 23.70 8.23 28.25
CA ALA A 10 22.30 8.24 27.87
C ALA A 10 21.37 8.13 29.09
N ASN A 11 21.74 7.34 30.10
CA ASN A 11 20.99 7.23 31.34
C ASN A 11 21.03 8.55 32.13
N LYS A 12 22.19 9.21 32.23
CA LYS A 12 22.31 10.53 32.87
C LYS A 12 21.49 11.61 32.16
N SER A 13 21.40 11.54 30.83
CA SER A 13 20.55 12.45 30.05
C SER A 13 19.08 12.22 30.37
N LYS A 14 18.65 10.94 30.47
CA LYS A 14 17.27 10.58 30.83
C LYS A 14 16.92 11.08 32.23
N GLU A 15 17.77 10.80 33.23
CA GLU A 15 17.58 11.26 34.60
C GLU A 15 17.46 12.79 34.69
N SER A 16 18.32 13.53 33.96
CA SER A 16 18.27 14.99 33.91
C SER A 16 16.92 15.49 33.35
N VAL A 17 16.40 14.86 32.31
CA VAL A 17 15.11 15.21 31.73
C VAL A 17 13.97 14.91 32.71
N ILE A 18 13.98 13.74 33.36
CA ILE A 18 12.94 13.37 34.33
C ILE A 18 12.95 14.34 35.52
N ASN A 19 14.13 14.63 36.07
CA ASN A 19 14.26 15.59 37.20
C ASN A 19 13.74 16.98 36.80
N ARG A 20 14.02 17.45 35.58
CA ARG A 20 13.46 18.71 35.08
C ARG A 20 11.94 18.67 35.05
N ILE A 21 11.36 17.59 34.50
CA ILE A 21 9.89 17.39 34.41
C ILE A 21 9.27 17.37 35.82
N MET A 22 9.86 16.61 36.74
CA MET A 22 9.40 16.52 38.11
C MET A 22 9.40 17.91 38.79
N GLY A 23 10.47 18.69 38.64
CA GLY A 23 10.59 20.03 39.17
C GLY A 23 9.60 21.01 38.56
N GLU A 24 9.45 20.97 37.22
CA GLU A 24 8.55 21.88 36.49
C GLU A 24 7.07 21.66 36.85
N TYR A 25 6.64 20.41 37.00
CA TYR A 25 5.24 20.07 37.25
C TYR A 25 4.93 19.73 38.70
N GLY A 26 5.86 19.93 39.60
CA GLY A 26 5.62 19.75 41.03
C GLY A 26 5.29 18.32 41.40
N PHE A 27 6.13 17.36 40.95
CA PHE A 27 6.00 15.96 41.31
C PHE A 27 6.00 15.75 42.83
N LYS A 28 5.04 14.95 43.33
CA LYS A 28 4.95 14.60 44.75
C LYS A 28 4.65 13.14 44.90
N GLU A 29 5.58 12.39 45.46
CA GLU A 29 5.41 10.98 45.75
C GLU A 29 4.77 10.77 47.14
N LEU A 30 3.97 9.71 47.25
CA LEU A 30 3.42 9.22 48.50
C LEU A 30 4.22 7.98 48.95
N PRO A 31 5.17 8.15 49.90
CA PRO A 31 6.11 7.09 50.23
C PRO A 31 5.41 5.85 50.84
N GLY A 32 5.95 4.67 50.49
CA GLY A 32 5.53 3.41 51.05
C GLY A 32 4.29 2.78 50.43
N VAL A 33 3.54 3.49 49.56
CA VAL A 33 2.35 2.95 48.92
C VAL A 33 2.66 1.82 47.94
N VAL A 34 3.86 1.81 47.34
CA VAL A 34 4.34 0.74 46.48
C VAL A 34 4.48 -0.61 47.22
N ASN A 35 4.69 -0.58 48.54
CA ASN A 35 4.89 -1.81 49.36
C ASN A 35 3.66 -2.71 49.38
N ASP A 36 2.47 -2.17 49.17
CA ASP A 36 1.22 -2.95 49.08
C ASP A 36 1.31 -3.99 47.93
N PHE A 37 2.11 -3.74 46.91
CA PHE A 37 2.31 -4.65 45.77
C PHE A 37 3.17 -5.88 46.10
N TYR A 38 3.97 -5.84 47.16
CA TYR A 38 4.80 -7.00 47.54
C TYR A 38 3.94 -8.21 47.95
N ALA A 39 2.72 -7.97 48.41
CA ALA A 39 1.79 -9.03 48.83
C ALA A 39 0.96 -9.59 47.64
N VAL A 40 0.74 -8.84 46.58
CA VAL A 40 -0.14 -9.21 45.47
C VAL A 40 0.60 -9.61 44.20
N VAL A 41 1.88 -9.26 44.09
CA VAL A 41 2.74 -9.68 42.98
C VAL A 41 3.43 -10.99 43.33
N ASP A 42 3.29 -12.00 42.50
CA ASP A 42 3.90 -13.32 42.66
C ASP A 42 4.80 -13.74 41.47
N SER A 43 5.36 -14.93 41.52
CA SER A 43 6.32 -15.41 40.54
C SER A 43 5.74 -15.56 39.12
N THR A 44 4.42 -15.55 38.94
CA THR A 44 3.79 -15.62 37.62
C THR A 44 4.12 -14.37 36.77
N ILE A 45 4.53 -13.26 37.38
CA ILE A 45 5.01 -12.05 36.69
C ILE A 45 6.24 -12.32 35.80
N TYR A 46 7.11 -13.26 36.19
CA TYR A 46 8.28 -13.66 35.42
C TYR A 46 7.94 -14.58 34.24
N GLU A 47 6.71 -15.12 34.24
CA GLU A 47 6.19 -15.97 33.18
C GLU A 47 5.30 -15.18 32.18
N GLY A 48 4.98 -13.93 32.49
CA GLY A 48 4.05 -13.10 31.73
C GLY A 48 2.59 -13.48 31.95
N LYS A 49 2.27 -14.03 33.13
CA LYS A 49 0.93 -14.55 33.50
C LYS A 49 0.32 -13.87 34.71
N TRP A 50 0.97 -12.85 35.27
CA TRP A 50 0.39 -12.12 36.39
C TRP A 50 -0.77 -11.23 35.90
N GLU A 51 -1.89 -11.24 36.63
CA GLU A 51 -3.09 -10.51 36.27
C GLU A 51 -3.26 -9.25 37.11
N PRO A 52 -3.44 -8.04 36.53
CA PRO A 52 -3.69 -6.80 37.26
C PRO A 52 -4.88 -6.90 38.21
N ALA A 53 -5.85 -7.78 37.95
CA ALA A 53 -6.99 -8.04 38.83
C ALA A 53 -6.59 -8.47 40.25
N LYS A 54 -5.41 -9.09 40.44
CA LYS A 54 -4.89 -9.42 41.79
C LYS A 54 -4.68 -8.19 42.68
N ALA A 55 -4.48 -7.03 42.06
CA ALA A 55 -4.33 -5.73 42.73
C ALA A 55 -5.62 -4.91 42.77
N ALA A 56 -6.80 -5.49 42.48
CA ALA A 56 -8.06 -4.75 42.38
C ALA A 56 -8.42 -3.97 43.66
N SER A 57 -8.02 -4.44 44.84
CA SER A 57 -8.25 -3.75 46.13
C SER A 57 -7.26 -2.60 46.39
N LEU A 58 -6.20 -2.47 45.64
CA LEU A 58 -5.18 -1.43 45.78
C LEU A 58 -5.61 -0.19 44.97
N THR A 59 -6.14 0.82 45.65
CA THR A 59 -6.73 2.01 45.00
C THR A 59 -6.10 3.35 45.44
N LYS A 60 -5.09 3.32 46.30
CA LYS A 60 -4.48 4.52 46.85
C LYS A 60 -3.74 5.31 45.75
N PRO A 61 -3.67 6.66 45.87
CA PRO A 61 -2.76 7.44 45.06
C PRO A 61 -1.30 7.08 45.39
N MET A 62 -0.43 7.03 44.39
CA MET A 62 1.01 6.72 44.52
C MET A 62 1.85 7.99 44.42
N PHE A 63 1.54 8.83 43.45
CA PHE A 63 2.16 10.14 43.27
C PHE A 63 1.25 11.07 42.47
N THR A 64 1.59 12.36 42.48
CA THR A 64 0.97 13.38 41.64
C THR A 64 1.99 14.05 40.76
N ILE A 65 1.59 14.46 39.56
CA ILE A 65 2.38 15.28 38.65
C ILE A 65 1.46 16.31 38.00
N GLY A 66 1.71 17.58 38.24
CA GLY A 66 0.80 18.65 37.87
C GLY A 66 -0.61 18.38 38.40
N GLU A 67 -1.59 18.35 37.52
CA GLU A 67 -2.99 18.10 37.85
C GLU A 67 -3.38 16.62 37.93
N LYS A 68 -2.47 15.72 37.51
CA LYS A 68 -2.75 14.29 37.38
C LYS A 68 -2.36 13.54 38.66
N THR A 69 -3.28 12.76 39.19
CA THR A 69 -3.02 11.79 40.27
C THR A 69 -2.86 10.40 39.66
N ILE A 70 -1.76 9.74 39.95
CA ILE A 70 -1.44 8.40 39.50
C ILE A 70 -1.69 7.43 40.65
N THR A 71 -2.43 6.36 40.39
CA THR A 71 -2.92 5.43 41.38
C THR A 71 -2.24 4.07 41.33
N GLN A 72 -2.45 3.27 42.36
CA GLN A 72 -2.04 1.85 42.39
C GLN A 72 -2.69 1.05 41.23
N GLN A 73 -3.88 1.41 40.77
CA GLN A 73 -4.52 0.75 39.63
C GLN A 73 -3.77 1.04 38.33
N ASP A 74 -3.20 2.25 38.17
CA ASP A 74 -2.40 2.59 37.00
C ASP A 74 -1.09 1.79 37.02
N PHE A 75 -0.47 1.63 38.18
CA PHE A 75 0.74 0.81 38.33
C PHE A 75 0.47 -0.70 38.11
N ALA A 76 -0.69 -1.21 38.58
CA ALA A 76 -1.09 -2.58 38.30
C ALA A 76 -1.24 -2.85 36.80
N LYS A 77 -1.86 -1.94 36.05
CA LYS A 77 -1.97 -2.01 34.59
C LYS A 77 -0.59 -1.98 33.94
N PHE A 78 0.28 -1.08 34.40
CA PHE A 78 1.66 -0.98 33.90
C PHE A 78 2.42 -2.28 34.12
N LEU A 79 2.38 -2.88 35.31
CA LEU A 79 2.99 -4.18 35.58
C LEU A 79 2.50 -5.26 34.64
N GLY A 80 1.20 -5.30 34.37
CA GLY A 80 0.59 -6.22 33.42
C GLY A 80 1.13 -6.09 31.99
N THR A 81 1.49 -4.89 31.54
CA THR A 81 2.06 -4.64 30.22
C THR A 81 3.58 -4.90 30.15
N LYS A 82 4.29 -4.76 31.27
CA LYS A 82 5.77 -4.84 31.32
C LYS A 82 6.30 -6.17 31.86
N GLN A 83 5.44 -7.15 32.05
CA GLN A 83 5.80 -8.50 32.48
C GLN A 83 6.36 -9.34 31.31
N GLY A 84 6.99 -10.45 31.61
CA GLY A 84 7.51 -11.39 30.60
C GLY A 84 8.61 -12.30 31.16
N ARG A 85 9.06 -13.26 30.34
CA ARG A 85 10.13 -14.19 30.73
C ARG A 85 11.42 -13.44 31.04
N ARG A 86 11.83 -13.50 32.32
CA ARG A 86 13.03 -12.83 32.85
C ARG A 86 13.74 -13.71 33.86
N ILE A 87 15.00 -13.33 34.19
CA ILE A 87 15.73 -13.94 35.30
C ILE A 87 14.98 -13.61 36.59
N LYS A 88 14.67 -14.63 37.38
CA LYS A 88 14.00 -14.48 38.68
C LYS A 88 14.89 -13.70 39.65
N MET A 89 14.30 -12.68 40.27
CA MET A 89 14.89 -11.88 41.35
C MET A 89 13.90 -11.85 42.53
N LYS A 90 14.24 -11.19 43.61
CA LYS A 90 13.25 -10.98 44.68
C LYS A 90 12.09 -10.13 44.18
N ILE A 91 10.87 -10.48 44.58
CA ILE A 91 9.67 -9.74 44.14
C ILE A 91 9.76 -8.25 44.53
N THR A 92 10.26 -7.97 45.71
CA THR A 92 10.47 -6.59 46.18
C THR A 92 11.38 -5.78 45.25
N ASP A 93 12.49 -6.36 44.83
CA ASP A 93 13.46 -5.70 43.97
C ASP A 93 12.85 -5.49 42.54
N PHE A 94 12.11 -6.49 42.09
CA PHE A 94 11.38 -6.38 40.82
C PHE A 94 10.34 -5.26 40.85
N VAL A 95 9.49 -5.25 41.87
CA VAL A 95 8.42 -4.24 42.02
C VAL A 95 9.03 -2.84 42.10
N ASN A 96 10.08 -2.64 42.91
CA ASN A 96 10.76 -1.35 43.03
C ASN A 96 11.34 -0.88 41.70
N SER A 97 12.09 -1.76 41.02
CA SER A 97 12.61 -1.44 39.68
C SER A 97 11.53 -1.08 38.66
N ARG A 98 10.38 -1.77 38.72
CA ARG A 98 9.24 -1.43 37.83
C ARG A 98 8.56 -0.15 38.25
N TYR A 99 8.57 0.19 39.54
CA TYR A 99 8.02 1.43 40.04
C TYR A 99 8.85 2.64 39.58
N ASP A 100 10.17 2.54 39.63
CA ASP A 100 11.05 3.57 39.07
C ASP A 100 10.80 3.79 37.57
N ASP A 101 10.71 2.70 36.80
CA ASP A 101 10.36 2.76 35.37
C ASP A 101 8.97 3.40 35.14
N PHE A 102 8.01 3.11 36.02
CA PHE A 102 6.65 3.66 35.96
C PHE A 102 6.60 5.15 36.23
N ILE A 103 7.37 5.64 37.21
CA ILE A 103 7.53 7.06 37.49
C ILE A 103 8.10 7.77 36.26
N ASP A 104 9.20 7.26 35.73
CA ASP A 104 9.85 7.80 34.55
C ASP A 104 8.90 7.89 33.34
N GLU A 105 8.19 6.79 33.05
CA GLU A 105 7.24 6.73 31.92
C GLU A 105 6.06 7.69 32.15
N SER A 106 5.56 7.79 33.37
CA SER A 106 4.47 8.70 33.74
C SER A 106 4.86 10.16 33.60
N CYS A 107 6.08 10.53 34.02
CA CYS A 107 6.64 11.87 33.83
C CYS A 107 6.74 12.23 32.34
N LEU A 108 7.29 11.33 31.51
CA LEU A 108 7.41 11.54 30.07
C LEU A 108 6.04 11.66 29.38
N GLN A 109 5.08 10.81 29.75
CA GLN A 109 3.71 10.87 29.21
C GLN A 109 3.00 12.17 29.60
N TYR A 110 3.25 12.66 30.82
CA TYR A 110 2.68 13.95 31.25
C TYR A 110 3.27 15.11 30.45
N GLU A 111 4.60 15.17 30.29
CA GLU A 111 5.26 16.18 29.44
C GLU A 111 4.74 16.11 28.00
N ASP A 112 4.64 14.91 27.41
CA ASP A 112 4.14 14.72 26.07
C ASP A 112 2.72 15.30 25.91
N SER A 113 1.84 15.10 26.91
CA SER A 113 0.48 15.65 26.92
C SER A 113 0.44 17.19 26.95
N LYS A 114 1.51 17.84 27.37
CA LYS A 114 1.63 19.31 27.48
C LYS A 114 2.40 19.95 26.31
N LEU A 115 3.05 19.14 25.43
CA LEU A 115 3.88 19.67 24.34
C LEU A 115 3.11 20.59 23.40
N GLU A 116 1.88 20.23 23.02
CA GLU A 116 1.06 21.08 22.15
C GLU A 116 0.65 22.41 22.80
N GLN A 117 0.61 22.47 24.14
CA GLN A 117 0.31 23.70 24.89
C GLN A 117 1.58 24.56 25.07
N LYS A 118 2.71 23.91 25.31
CA LYS A 118 3.99 24.59 25.54
C LYS A 118 4.61 25.15 24.26
N TYR A 119 4.45 24.44 23.14
CA TYR A 119 5.13 24.73 21.89
C TYR A 119 4.13 24.91 20.74
N PRO A 120 3.79 26.17 20.38
CA PRO A 120 2.83 26.45 19.30
C PRO A 120 3.20 25.83 17.96
N GLU A 121 4.52 25.78 17.65
CA GLU A 121 5.06 25.18 16.43
C GLU A 121 4.79 23.66 16.39
N PHE A 122 5.01 22.99 17.53
CA PHE A 122 4.69 21.57 17.67
C PHE A 122 3.20 21.30 17.50
N LYS A 123 2.34 22.16 18.10
CA LYS A 123 0.88 22.09 17.92
C LYS A 123 0.48 22.22 16.45
N ALA A 124 1.07 23.19 15.74
CA ALA A 124 0.83 23.39 14.32
C ALA A 124 1.24 22.15 13.50
N LEU A 125 2.43 21.61 13.76
CA LEU A 125 2.93 20.38 13.11
C LEU A 125 2.03 19.17 13.40
N MET A 126 1.61 18.97 14.64
CA MET A 126 0.74 17.86 15.01
C MET A 126 -0.64 17.99 14.40
N LYS A 127 -1.16 19.22 14.27
CA LYS A 127 -2.40 19.49 13.56
C LYS A 127 -2.26 19.12 12.08
N GLU A 128 -1.22 19.60 11.41
CA GLU A 128 -0.97 19.30 10.00
C GLU A 128 -0.88 17.78 9.77
N TYR A 129 -0.20 17.06 10.66
CA TYR A 129 -0.06 15.62 10.59
C TYR A 129 -1.41 14.90 10.72
N ARG A 130 -2.25 15.29 11.70
CA ARG A 130 -3.60 14.75 11.87
C ARG A 130 -4.50 15.06 10.69
N ASP A 131 -4.47 16.29 10.21
CA ASP A 131 -5.27 16.73 9.06
C ASP A 131 -4.84 15.97 7.80
N GLY A 132 -3.54 15.75 7.61
CA GLY A 132 -2.99 14.96 6.50
C GLY A 132 -3.43 13.49 6.52
N ILE A 133 -3.40 12.84 7.68
CA ILE A 133 -3.89 11.46 7.84
C ILE A 133 -5.39 11.37 7.52
N MET A 134 -6.19 12.30 8.05
CA MET A 134 -7.63 12.32 7.80
C MET A 134 -7.94 12.58 6.32
N LEU A 135 -7.20 13.49 5.67
CA LEU A 135 -7.35 13.78 4.25
C LEU A 135 -6.99 12.55 3.40
N PHE A 136 -5.87 11.89 3.73
CA PHE A 136 -5.45 10.66 3.03
C PHE A 136 -6.54 9.59 3.11
N GLU A 137 -7.03 9.28 4.31
CA GLU A 137 -8.07 8.28 4.51
C GLU A 137 -9.38 8.62 3.78
N LEU A 138 -9.75 9.90 3.80
CA LEU A 138 -10.95 10.35 3.13
C LEU A 138 -10.80 10.28 1.61
N THR A 139 -9.63 10.65 1.08
CA THR A 139 -9.32 10.55 -0.36
C THR A 139 -9.30 9.10 -0.82
N ASP A 140 -8.71 8.22 -0.03
CA ASP A 140 -8.73 6.78 -0.32
C ASP A 140 -10.15 6.26 -0.45
N LYS A 141 -11.01 6.54 0.54
CA LYS A 141 -12.41 6.09 0.54
C LYS A 141 -13.26 6.70 -0.57
N LYS A 142 -13.05 7.97 -0.88
CA LYS A 142 -13.89 8.71 -1.83
C LYS A 142 -13.44 8.56 -3.28
N VAL A 143 -12.16 8.31 -3.50
CA VAL A 143 -11.54 8.30 -4.83
C VAL A 143 -10.86 6.97 -5.12
N TRP A 144 -9.75 6.66 -4.45
CA TRP A 144 -8.86 5.56 -4.88
C TRP A 144 -9.49 4.18 -4.69
N SER A 145 -9.87 3.84 -3.47
CA SER A 145 -10.54 2.55 -3.18
C SER A 145 -11.90 2.48 -3.86
N LYS A 146 -12.64 3.60 -3.93
CA LYS A 146 -13.92 3.65 -4.63
C LYS A 146 -13.78 3.33 -6.12
N ALA A 147 -12.79 3.89 -6.81
CA ALA A 147 -12.58 3.65 -8.24
C ALA A 147 -12.29 2.17 -8.56
N ILE A 148 -11.72 1.43 -7.61
CA ILE A 148 -11.41 0.00 -7.75
C ILE A 148 -12.63 -0.87 -7.42
N GLN A 149 -13.40 -0.49 -6.40
CA GLN A 149 -14.51 -1.29 -5.87
C GLN A 149 -15.83 -1.04 -6.59
N ASP A 150 -16.05 0.17 -7.09
CA ASP A 150 -17.27 0.56 -7.80
C ASP A 150 -17.24 0.10 -9.25
N THR A 151 -17.42 -1.20 -9.46
CA THR A 151 -17.42 -1.80 -10.80
C THR A 151 -18.54 -1.27 -11.69
N THR A 152 -19.69 -0.93 -11.11
CA THR A 152 -20.83 -0.36 -11.82
C THR A 152 -20.51 1.04 -12.32
N GLY A 153 -19.99 1.91 -11.45
CA GLY A 153 -19.58 3.26 -11.82
C GLY A 153 -18.45 3.26 -12.84
N LEU A 154 -17.43 2.40 -12.69
CA LEU A 154 -16.34 2.26 -13.64
C LEU A 154 -16.83 1.81 -15.02
N THR A 155 -17.78 0.88 -15.07
CA THR A 155 -18.37 0.42 -16.34
C THR A 155 -19.17 1.53 -17.00
N ALA A 156 -20.00 2.25 -16.26
CA ALA A 156 -20.76 3.38 -16.79
C ALA A 156 -19.84 4.52 -17.28
N PHE A 157 -18.77 4.81 -16.54
CA PHE A 157 -17.76 5.78 -16.95
C PHE A 157 -17.09 5.38 -18.26
N HIS A 158 -16.70 4.11 -18.41
CA HIS A 158 -16.13 3.59 -19.66
C HIS A 158 -17.11 3.72 -20.82
N GLU A 159 -18.37 3.29 -20.64
CA GLU A 159 -19.41 3.36 -21.68
C GLU A 159 -19.59 4.80 -22.20
N ASN A 160 -19.60 5.80 -21.29
CA ASN A 160 -19.77 7.20 -21.65
C ASN A 160 -18.51 7.83 -22.27
N ASN A 161 -17.35 7.18 -22.15
CA ASN A 161 -16.07 7.70 -22.63
C ASN A 161 -15.37 6.78 -23.63
N LYS A 162 -16.07 5.84 -24.27
CA LYS A 162 -15.49 4.83 -25.19
C LYS A 162 -14.61 5.44 -26.29
N SER A 163 -14.97 6.61 -26.79
CA SER A 163 -14.20 7.32 -27.83
C SER A 163 -12.80 7.72 -27.40
N LYS A 164 -12.52 7.79 -26.10
CA LYS A 164 -11.19 8.08 -25.58
C LYS A 164 -10.27 6.84 -25.56
N TYR A 165 -10.86 5.64 -25.61
CA TYR A 165 -10.15 4.37 -25.44
C TYR A 165 -10.29 3.53 -26.71
N MET A 166 -9.64 3.98 -27.78
CA MET A 166 -9.71 3.32 -29.08
C MET A 166 -8.48 2.46 -29.34
N TRP A 167 -8.68 1.33 -29.97
CA TRP A 167 -7.63 0.69 -30.72
C TRP A 167 -7.49 1.41 -32.06
N ASP A 168 -6.26 1.59 -32.50
CA ASP A 168 -5.97 1.94 -33.90
C ASP A 168 -6.31 0.75 -34.79
N GLU A 169 -6.16 0.93 -36.10
CA GLU A 169 -6.26 -0.16 -37.06
C GLU A 169 -5.30 -1.30 -36.69
N ARG A 170 -5.80 -2.54 -36.69
CA ARG A 170 -5.03 -3.73 -36.32
C ARG A 170 -5.14 -4.81 -37.41
N LEU A 171 -4.10 -5.64 -37.48
CA LEU A 171 -4.05 -6.78 -38.38
C LEU A 171 -4.40 -8.05 -37.63
N ASP A 172 -5.50 -8.69 -37.98
CA ASP A 172 -5.83 -10.02 -37.52
C ASP A 172 -5.05 -11.03 -38.36
N ALA A 173 -4.04 -11.66 -37.76
CA ALA A 173 -3.07 -12.47 -38.51
C ALA A 173 -2.49 -13.61 -37.67
N SER A 174 -2.09 -14.68 -38.37
CA SER A 174 -1.34 -15.80 -37.80
C SER A 174 0.08 -15.82 -38.36
N ILE A 175 1.07 -15.74 -37.46
CA ILE A 175 2.49 -15.86 -37.80
C ILE A 175 2.89 -17.32 -37.70
N PHE A 176 3.37 -17.88 -38.80
CA PHE A 176 3.90 -19.23 -38.89
C PHE A 176 5.42 -19.16 -38.88
N THR A 177 6.06 -19.65 -37.84
CA THR A 177 7.53 -19.73 -37.72
C THR A 177 7.97 -21.19 -37.88
N CYS A 178 8.69 -21.47 -38.95
CA CYS A 178 9.15 -22.79 -39.32
C CYS A 178 10.66 -22.90 -39.13
N ASN A 179 11.16 -24.03 -38.62
CA ASN A 179 12.61 -24.24 -38.39
C ASN A 179 13.41 -24.40 -39.67
N ASN A 180 12.77 -24.67 -40.84
CA ASN A 180 13.44 -24.77 -42.14
C ASN A 180 12.44 -24.64 -43.28
N GLN A 181 12.96 -24.58 -44.53
CA GLN A 181 12.18 -24.40 -45.75
C GLN A 181 11.25 -25.61 -46.07
N ALA A 182 11.61 -26.82 -45.67
CA ALA A 182 10.81 -28.01 -45.90
C ALA A 182 9.54 -27.95 -45.03
N THR A 183 9.68 -27.54 -43.76
CA THR A 183 8.56 -27.31 -42.84
C THR A 183 7.63 -26.21 -43.36
N ALA A 184 8.20 -25.11 -43.85
CA ALA A 184 7.40 -24.00 -44.41
C ALA A 184 6.59 -24.45 -45.64
N LYS A 185 7.16 -25.21 -46.56
CA LYS A 185 6.45 -25.77 -47.72
C LYS A 185 5.31 -26.68 -47.28
N SER A 186 5.54 -27.52 -46.27
CA SER A 186 4.51 -28.42 -45.73
C SER A 186 3.36 -27.63 -45.07
N ALA A 187 3.71 -26.60 -44.25
CA ALA A 187 2.72 -25.73 -43.60
C ALA A 187 1.88 -24.98 -44.64
N ARG A 188 2.47 -24.39 -45.65
CA ARG A 188 1.77 -23.69 -46.77
C ARG A 188 0.78 -24.55 -47.51
N LYS A 189 1.07 -25.84 -47.74
CA LYS A 189 0.12 -26.77 -48.36
C LYS A 189 -1.17 -26.91 -47.50
N LEU A 190 -1.01 -26.96 -46.17
CA LEU A 190 -2.11 -27.09 -45.23
C LEU A 190 -2.87 -25.77 -45.02
N VAL A 191 -2.18 -24.64 -45.11
CA VAL A 191 -2.79 -23.30 -44.99
C VAL A 191 -3.88 -23.05 -46.02
N LYS A 192 -3.81 -23.62 -47.23
CA LYS A 192 -4.91 -23.54 -48.21
C LYS A 192 -6.22 -24.12 -47.67
N ASN A 193 -6.16 -25.22 -46.93
CA ASN A 193 -7.31 -25.82 -46.29
C ASN A 193 -7.78 -25.02 -45.07
N TYR A 194 -6.85 -24.42 -44.35
CA TYR A 194 -7.14 -23.54 -43.22
C TYR A 194 -7.91 -22.28 -43.65
N ILE A 195 -7.43 -21.58 -44.69
CA ILE A 195 -8.12 -20.39 -45.22
C ILE A 195 -9.54 -20.72 -45.71
N ASN A 196 -9.75 -21.93 -46.24
CA ASN A 196 -11.05 -22.40 -46.69
C ASN A 196 -11.92 -22.97 -45.55
N GLY A 197 -11.52 -22.84 -44.28
CA GLY A 197 -12.26 -23.29 -43.10
C GLY A 197 -12.35 -24.82 -42.93
N LYS A 198 -11.54 -25.60 -43.69
CA LYS A 198 -11.51 -27.08 -43.63
C LYS A 198 -10.55 -27.61 -42.54
N MET A 199 -9.76 -26.76 -41.95
CA MET A 199 -8.78 -27.09 -40.89
C MET A 199 -8.64 -25.92 -39.95
N THR A 200 -8.21 -26.23 -38.72
CA THR A 200 -7.82 -25.25 -37.72
C THR A 200 -6.29 -25.09 -37.68
N GLU A 201 -5.78 -24.05 -37.06
CA GLU A 201 -4.35 -23.86 -36.77
C GLU A 201 -3.79 -25.02 -35.93
N MET A 202 -4.57 -25.50 -34.97
CA MET A 202 -4.20 -26.64 -34.14
C MET A 202 -4.06 -27.93 -34.97
N ASP A 203 -4.87 -28.13 -36.01
CA ASP A 203 -4.74 -29.29 -36.91
C ASP A 203 -3.46 -29.20 -37.73
N ILE A 204 -3.10 -28.00 -38.20
CA ILE A 204 -1.81 -27.78 -38.91
C ILE A 204 -0.65 -28.05 -37.94
N TYR A 205 -0.71 -27.49 -36.72
CA TYR A 205 0.31 -27.67 -35.70
C TYR A 205 0.55 -29.16 -35.41
N LYS A 206 -0.51 -29.93 -35.17
CA LYS A 206 -0.43 -31.38 -34.88
C LYS A 206 0.09 -32.20 -36.04
N LYS A 207 -0.26 -31.84 -37.29
CA LYS A 207 0.15 -32.58 -38.49
C LYS A 207 1.65 -32.36 -38.82
N ILE A 208 2.21 -31.24 -38.44
CA ILE A 208 3.63 -30.90 -38.72
C ILE A 208 4.53 -31.27 -37.55
N ASN A 209 4.10 -31.03 -36.32
CA ASN A 209 4.87 -31.33 -35.13
C ASN A 209 4.56 -32.76 -34.66
N ILE A 210 5.03 -33.75 -35.38
CA ILE A 210 4.84 -35.17 -35.02
C ILE A 210 5.89 -35.60 -34.00
N ASP A 211 7.08 -35.01 -34.06
CA ASP A 211 8.22 -35.34 -33.21
C ASP A 211 8.17 -34.56 -31.87
N THR A 212 9.01 -34.98 -30.91
CA THR A 212 9.11 -34.38 -29.58
C THR A 212 9.58 -32.92 -29.61
N VAL A 213 10.29 -32.48 -30.65
CA VAL A 213 10.74 -31.10 -30.82
C VAL A 213 9.88 -30.40 -31.86
N PRO A 214 9.14 -29.39 -31.51
CA PRO A 214 8.29 -28.66 -32.45
C PRO A 214 9.13 -27.96 -33.54
N THR A 215 8.76 -28.22 -34.80
CA THR A 215 9.42 -27.60 -35.98
C THR A 215 8.60 -26.42 -36.53
N LEU A 216 7.35 -26.25 -36.07
CA LEU A 216 6.43 -25.18 -36.44
C LEU A 216 5.89 -24.53 -35.15
N LYS A 217 5.94 -23.19 -35.08
CA LYS A 217 5.19 -22.37 -34.12
C LYS A 217 4.14 -21.56 -34.88
N ILE A 218 2.94 -21.48 -34.35
CA ILE A 218 1.85 -20.64 -34.88
C ILE A 218 1.43 -19.66 -33.78
N GLU A 219 1.30 -18.39 -34.13
CA GLU A 219 0.94 -17.34 -33.20
C GLU A 219 -0.14 -16.44 -33.84
N HIS A 220 -1.37 -16.54 -33.33
CA HIS A 220 -2.52 -15.82 -33.85
C HIS A 220 -2.98 -14.75 -32.89
N LYS A 221 -3.01 -13.50 -33.32
CA LYS A 221 -3.61 -12.38 -32.59
C LYS A 221 -3.91 -11.19 -33.51
N LYS A 222 -4.59 -10.18 -32.96
CA LYS A 222 -4.72 -8.85 -33.58
C LYS A 222 -3.45 -8.05 -33.25
N TYR A 223 -2.67 -7.68 -34.23
CA TYR A 223 -1.43 -6.93 -34.11
C TYR A 223 -1.66 -5.45 -34.41
N SER A 224 -1.15 -4.57 -33.54
CA SER A 224 -1.02 -3.15 -33.85
C SER A 224 0.32 -2.90 -34.57
N ARG A 225 0.48 -1.75 -35.21
CA ARG A 225 1.76 -1.33 -35.74
C ARG A 225 2.79 -1.22 -34.62
N LYS A 226 4.01 -1.66 -34.88
CA LYS A 226 5.15 -1.75 -33.95
C LYS A 226 5.04 -2.84 -32.87
N ASP A 227 3.98 -3.67 -32.87
CA ASP A 227 3.85 -4.80 -31.95
C ASP A 227 4.81 -5.93 -32.28
N ASN A 228 5.09 -6.13 -33.56
CA ASN A 228 5.92 -7.25 -34.04
C ASN A 228 6.70 -6.87 -35.31
N PRO A 229 8.03 -7.00 -35.34
CA PRO A 229 8.85 -6.63 -36.48
C PRO A 229 8.49 -7.38 -37.78
N VAL A 230 7.96 -8.61 -37.70
CA VAL A 230 7.50 -9.37 -38.88
C VAL A 230 6.25 -8.73 -39.47
N ILE A 231 5.32 -8.31 -38.60
CA ILE A 231 4.07 -7.65 -39.02
C ILE A 231 4.34 -6.27 -39.62
N ASP A 232 5.37 -5.58 -39.14
CA ASP A 232 5.74 -4.26 -39.66
C ASP A 232 6.38 -4.28 -41.06
N GLN A 233 6.95 -5.44 -41.44
CA GLN A 233 7.62 -5.62 -42.72
C GLN A 233 6.68 -6.07 -43.86
N ILE A 234 5.46 -6.50 -43.54
CA ILE A 234 4.52 -7.00 -44.52
C ILE A 234 3.48 -5.94 -44.92
N LYS A 235 2.88 -6.13 -46.09
CA LYS A 235 1.69 -5.38 -46.46
C LYS A 235 0.48 -5.88 -45.66
N TRP A 236 -0.33 -4.94 -45.22
CA TRP A 236 -1.55 -5.24 -44.45
C TRP A 236 -2.73 -5.50 -45.40
N GLU A 237 -2.65 -6.59 -46.14
CA GLU A 237 -3.63 -7.04 -47.09
C GLU A 237 -3.98 -8.51 -46.82
N LYS A 238 -5.26 -8.87 -46.97
CA LYS A 238 -5.74 -10.24 -46.77
C LYS A 238 -5.00 -11.22 -47.68
N GLY A 239 -4.49 -12.30 -47.13
CA GLY A 239 -3.80 -13.33 -47.87
C GLY A 239 -2.64 -13.98 -47.13
N VAL A 240 -1.73 -14.63 -47.86
CA VAL A 240 -0.53 -15.26 -47.31
C VAL A 240 0.68 -14.55 -47.87
N THR A 241 1.55 -14.11 -47.00
CA THR A 241 2.78 -13.39 -47.39
C THR A 241 3.81 -14.30 -48.02
N GLU A 242 4.82 -13.72 -48.68
CA GLU A 242 6.06 -14.39 -49.03
C GLU A 242 6.80 -14.88 -47.78
N ASP A 243 7.80 -15.76 -48.01
CA ASP A 243 8.66 -16.26 -46.94
C ASP A 243 9.67 -15.19 -46.53
N ILE A 244 9.80 -14.99 -45.22
CA ILE A 244 10.79 -14.11 -44.58
C ILE A 244 11.80 -15.01 -43.89
N SER A 245 13.05 -14.96 -44.31
CA SER A 245 14.16 -15.70 -43.68
C SER A 245 14.74 -14.86 -42.54
N LYS A 246 14.77 -15.43 -41.33
CA LYS A 246 15.38 -14.78 -40.15
C LYS A 246 15.92 -15.86 -39.20
N ASP A 247 17.17 -15.71 -38.78
CA ASP A 247 17.84 -16.58 -37.78
C ASP A 247 17.64 -18.08 -38.07
N ASP A 248 18.01 -18.50 -39.29
CA ASP A 248 17.84 -19.86 -39.84
C ASP A 248 16.42 -20.41 -39.87
N LYS A 249 15.44 -19.56 -39.60
CA LYS A 249 13.99 -19.88 -39.65
C LYS A 249 13.33 -19.25 -40.87
N VAL A 250 12.25 -19.88 -41.28
CA VAL A 250 11.40 -19.39 -42.35
C VAL A 250 10.07 -18.98 -41.74
N ILE A 251 9.70 -17.72 -41.92
CA ILE A 251 8.49 -17.13 -41.37
C ILE A 251 7.58 -16.70 -42.51
N PHE A 252 6.31 -16.99 -42.41
CA PHE A 252 5.28 -16.38 -43.24
C PHE A 252 4.04 -16.05 -42.42
N VAL A 253 3.23 -15.13 -42.92
CA VAL A 253 2.06 -14.64 -42.20
C VAL A 253 0.80 -14.94 -43.04
N VAL A 254 -0.24 -15.42 -42.36
CA VAL A 254 -1.58 -15.50 -42.90
C VAL A 254 -2.36 -14.32 -42.34
N VAL A 255 -2.69 -13.40 -43.20
CA VAL A 255 -3.52 -12.24 -42.86
C VAL A 255 -4.98 -12.60 -43.08
N HIS A 256 -5.75 -12.62 -42.00
CA HIS A 256 -7.18 -12.96 -42.00
C HIS A 256 -8.04 -11.76 -42.36
N ASN A 257 -7.80 -10.65 -41.67
CA ASN A 257 -8.58 -9.44 -41.87
C ASN A 257 -7.81 -8.18 -41.38
N LEU A 258 -8.22 -7.05 -41.92
CA LEU A 258 -7.87 -5.75 -41.42
C LEU A 258 -8.99 -5.28 -40.49
N VAL A 259 -8.67 -5.06 -39.25
CA VAL A 259 -9.63 -4.66 -38.21
C VAL A 259 -9.61 -3.14 -38.07
N ALA A 260 -10.73 -2.52 -38.41
CA ALA A 260 -10.89 -1.07 -38.28
C ALA A 260 -10.72 -0.62 -36.80
N PRO A 261 -10.41 0.66 -36.56
CA PRO A 261 -10.39 1.19 -35.22
C PRO A 261 -11.68 0.86 -34.46
N GLU A 262 -11.55 0.29 -33.27
CA GLU A 262 -12.67 -0.10 -32.43
C GLU A 262 -12.42 0.28 -30.96
N PRO A 263 -13.45 0.55 -30.14
CA PRO A 263 -13.27 0.83 -28.73
C PRO A 263 -12.65 -0.36 -28.00
N LYS A 264 -11.68 -0.07 -27.12
CA LYS A 264 -11.11 -1.06 -26.22
C LYS A 264 -12.17 -1.53 -25.22
N LEU A 265 -12.23 -2.81 -24.98
CA LEU A 265 -13.04 -3.35 -23.89
C LEU A 265 -12.46 -2.89 -22.54
N LEU A 266 -13.31 -2.77 -21.53
CA LEU A 266 -12.88 -2.39 -20.19
C LEU A 266 -11.69 -3.24 -19.70
N LYS A 267 -11.71 -4.56 -19.93
CA LYS A 267 -10.62 -5.48 -19.55
C LYS A 267 -9.30 -5.21 -20.27
N GLU A 268 -9.34 -4.63 -21.48
CA GLU A 268 -8.16 -4.37 -22.31
C GLU A 268 -7.42 -3.09 -21.91
N ALA A 269 -8.12 -2.14 -21.30
CA ALA A 269 -7.58 -0.87 -20.86
C ALA A 269 -7.91 -0.55 -19.39
N LYS A 270 -8.19 -1.57 -18.57
CA LYS A 270 -8.70 -1.40 -17.21
C LYS A 270 -7.85 -0.44 -16.35
N GLY A 271 -6.53 -0.53 -16.42
CA GLY A 271 -5.65 0.34 -15.64
C GLY A 271 -5.81 1.82 -16.01
N LEU A 272 -5.81 2.12 -17.32
CA LEU A 272 -5.98 3.48 -17.84
C LEU A 272 -7.37 4.03 -17.48
N ILE A 273 -8.42 3.24 -17.73
CA ILE A 273 -9.81 3.64 -17.47
C ILE A 273 -10.03 3.86 -15.96
N THR A 274 -9.42 3.03 -15.09
CA THR A 274 -9.51 3.21 -13.64
C THR A 274 -8.82 4.50 -13.19
N ALA A 275 -7.65 4.83 -13.75
CA ALA A 275 -6.96 6.08 -13.44
C ALA A 275 -7.78 7.32 -13.84
N ASP A 276 -8.37 7.30 -15.04
CA ASP A 276 -9.24 8.39 -15.49
C ASP A 276 -10.52 8.47 -14.65
N TYR A 277 -11.05 7.34 -14.20
CA TYR A 277 -12.21 7.31 -13.30
C TYR A 277 -11.87 7.86 -11.91
N GLN A 278 -10.65 7.64 -11.41
CA GLN A 278 -10.16 8.28 -10.18
C GLN A 278 -10.16 9.80 -10.31
N ASN A 279 -9.60 10.32 -11.40
CA ASN A 279 -9.59 11.77 -11.68
C ASN A 279 -11.02 12.33 -11.75
N TYR A 280 -11.92 11.63 -12.41
CA TYR A 280 -13.34 12.02 -12.48
C TYR A 280 -14.00 12.06 -11.09
N LEU A 281 -13.79 11.03 -10.27
CA LEU A 281 -14.32 10.98 -8.91
C LEU A 281 -13.76 12.11 -8.03
N GLU A 282 -12.49 12.44 -8.18
CA GLU A 282 -11.83 13.54 -7.46
C GLU A 282 -12.43 14.87 -7.85
N GLU A 283 -12.56 15.14 -9.17
CA GLU A 283 -13.18 16.38 -9.68
C GLU A 283 -14.62 16.56 -9.16
N GLU A 284 -15.44 15.51 -9.22
CA GLU A 284 -16.80 15.53 -8.73
C GLU A 284 -16.88 15.74 -7.21
N TRP A 285 -15.97 15.12 -6.47
CA TRP A 285 -15.88 15.32 -5.03
C TRP A 285 -15.47 16.77 -4.69
N ILE A 286 -14.49 17.33 -5.38
CA ILE A 286 -14.07 18.73 -5.18
C ILE A 286 -15.21 19.69 -5.51
N LYS A 287 -15.99 19.44 -6.58
CA LYS A 287 -17.20 20.24 -6.89
C LYS A 287 -18.21 20.20 -5.74
N GLN A 288 -18.47 19.03 -5.20
CA GLN A 288 -19.35 18.84 -4.05
C GLN A 288 -18.84 19.59 -2.81
N LEU A 289 -17.54 19.52 -2.53
CA LEU A 289 -16.92 20.24 -1.41
C LEU A 289 -17.03 21.74 -1.57
N ARG A 290 -16.75 22.28 -2.75
CA ARG A 290 -16.87 23.72 -3.05
C ARG A 290 -18.30 24.23 -2.91
N SER A 291 -19.26 23.44 -3.33
CA SER A 291 -20.69 23.76 -3.14
C SER A 291 -21.11 23.73 -1.66
N LYS A 292 -20.61 22.75 -0.91
CA LYS A 292 -20.96 22.59 0.51
C LYS A 292 -20.24 23.56 1.44
N TYR A 293 -19.01 23.92 1.10
CA TYR A 293 -18.12 24.75 1.90
C TYR A 293 -17.62 25.93 1.05
N PRO A 294 -18.44 26.98 0.86
CA PRO A 294 -18.00 28.17 0.13
C PRO A 294 -16.87 28.85 0.90
N TYR A 295 -15.89 29.36 0.15
CA TYR A 295 -14.76 30.10 0.72
C TYR A 295 -14.66 31.48 0.11
N VAL A 296 -14.09 32.40 0.87
CA VAL A 296 -13.79 33.75 0.44
C VAL A 296 -12.29 33.98 0.62
N VAL A 297 -11.64 34.45 -0.44
CA VAL A 297 -10.23 34.85 -0.38
C VAL A 297 -10.13 36.30 0.11
N ASN A 298 -9.38 36.52 1.20
CA ASN A 298 -9.03 37.88 1.62
C ASN A 298 -7.92 38.41 0.70
N GLN A 299 -8.33 39.10 -0.36
CA GLN A 299 -7.41 39.56 -1.40
C GLN A 299 -6.31 40.50 -0.87
N GLY A 300 -6.64 41.34 0.12
CA GLY A 300 -5.66 42.25 0.72
C GLY A 300 -4.53 41.52 1.46
N VAL A 301 -4.87 40.45 2.16
CA VAL A 301 -3.86 39.60 2.82
C VAL A 301 -3.06 38.80 1.78
N PHE A 302 -3.73 38.24 0.78
CA PHE A 302 -3.05 37.52 -0.32
C PHE A 302 -2.02 38.37 -1.03
N ASP A 303 -2.40 39.59 -1.41
CA ASP A 303 -1.51 40.53 -2.10
C ASP A 303 -0.31 40.98 -1.23
N SER A 304 -0.49 40.98 0.11
CA SER A 304 0.59 41.29 1.04
C SER A 304 1.67 40.20 1.14
N LEU A 305 1.33 38.96 0.79
CA LEU A 305 2.26 37.81 0.78
C LEU A 305 3.13 37.75 -0.48
N LEU A 306 2.77 38.52 -1.52
CA LEU A 306 3.49 38.57 -2.78
C LEU A 306 4.56 39.69 -2.83
N LYS A 307 4.67 40.47 -1.76
CA LYS A 307 5.69 41.52 -1.55
C LYS A 307 6.84 40.99 -0.69
#